data_5920f22ec8c95601af369ec3f50daaab
#
_entry.id   5920f22ec8c95601af369ec3f50daaab
#
_cell.length_a   1.000
_cell.length_b   1.000
_cell.length_c   1.000
_cell.angle_alpha   90.00
_cell.angle_beta   90.00
_cell.angle_gamma   90.00
#
_symmetry.space_group_name_H-M   'P 1'
#
loop_
_entity.id
_entity.type
_entity.pdbx_description
1 polymer ?
#
loop_
_entity_poly.entity_id
_entity_poly.type
_entity_poly.pdbx_seq_one_letter_code
_entity_poly.pdbx_strand_id
1 'polypeptide(L)'
;MAFDGLVTKSVVYELNNSLVGGKIDKIFCPSSDEVLIGVYVSGIKYALNINISSANYRINLTTNTKPNPLVASNFCMVLRKYLLNTRISRIYSLGLERVVVIEFEDLDMSDNFTTKKLIVELMGKHSNVILLDDCDIIINSLRHLYTCLLYTSPSPR
;
A
#
# COMPACT_ATOMS: atom_id res chain seq x y z
N MET A 1 16.38 5.65 11.47
CA MET A 1 15.30 5.76 12.46
C MET A 1 14.48 4.48 12.45
N ALA A 2 14.25 3.92 13.61
CA ALA A 2 13.43 2.71 13.71
C ALA A 2 11.95 3.07 13.56
N PHE A 3 11.23 2.27 12.79
CA PHE A 3 9.80 2.46 12.59
C PHE A 3 9.07 1.58 13.60
N ASP A 4 8.60 2.18 14.69
CA ASP A 4 7.90 1.44 15.74
C ASP A 4 6.40 1.78 15.75
N GLY A 5 5.67 1.26 16.72
CA GLY A 5 4.22 1.45 16.78
C GLY A 5 3.80 2.89 16.93
N LEU A 6 4.54 3.69 17.70
CA LEU A 6 4.22 5.11 17.88
C LEU A 6 4.53 5.90 16.62
N VAL A 7 5.66 5.63 15.99
CA VAL A 7 6.02 6.28 14.72
C VAL A 7 5.01 5.90 13.65
N THR A 8 4.60 4.64 13.60
CA THR A 8 3.60 4.17 12.64
C THR A 8 2.29 4.94 12.81
N LYS A 9 1.81 5.10 14.04
CA LYS A 9 0.58 5.86 14.29
C LYS A 9 0.68 7.31 13.86
N SER A 10 1.81 7.94 14.15
CA SER A 10 2.04 9.32 13.79
C SER A 10 2.06 9.52 12.27
N VAL A 11 2.77 8.66 11.57
CA VAL A 11 2.85 8.70 10.11
C VAL A 11 1.49 8.43 9.49
N VAL A 12 0.76 7.45 10.00
CA VAL A 12 -0.59 7.12 9.50
C VAL A 12 -1.53 8.30 9.66
N TYR A 13 -1.49 8.99 10.79
CA TYR A 13 -2.31 10.16 11.01
C TYR A 13 -2.03 11.23 9.96
N GLU A 14 -0.75 11.50 9.70
CA GLU A 14 -0.34 12.47 8.70
C GLU A 14 -0.76 12.04 7.29
N LEU A 15 -0.55 10.78 6.94
CA LEU A 15 -0.93 10.26 5.63
C LEU A 15 -2.44 10.31 5.44
N ASN A 16 -3.21 9.95 6.46
CA ASN A 16 -4.66 9.98 6.37
C ASN A 16 -5.16 11.40 6.12
N ASN A 17 -4.59 12.39 6.79
CA ASN A 17 -4.97 13.78 6.58
C ASN A 17 -4.56 14.32 5.21
N SER A 18 -3.47 13.82 4.66
CA SER A 18 -2.93 14.34 3.41
C SER A 18 -3.50 13.65 2.18
N LEU A 19 -3.76 12.34 2.25
CA LEU A 19 -4.02 11.51 1.08
C LEU A 19 -5.46 11.06 0.92
N VAL A 20 -6.29 11.12 1.95
CA VAL A 20 -7.67 10.65 1.86
C VAL A 20 -8.43 11.48 0.85
N GLY A 21 -9.19 10.82 -0.01
CA GLY A 21 -9.89 11.46 -1.11
C GLY A 21 -9.05 11.59 -2.38
N GLY A 22 -7.77 11.26 -2.28
CA GLY A 22 -6.88 11.36 -3.42
C GLY A 22 -7.06 10.25 -4.42
N LYS A 23 -6.82 10.57 -5.68
CA LYS A 23 -6.93 9.61 -6.78
C LYS A 23 -5.56 9.03 -7.08
N ILE A 24 -5.51 7.73 -7.31
CA ILE A 24 -4.26 7.05 -7.64
C ILE A 24 -3.93 7.33 -9.11
N ASP A 25 -2.80 7.98 -9.32
CA ASP A 25 -2.35 8.46 -10.62
C ASP A 25 -1.34 7.52 -11.26
N LYS A 26 -0.38 7.05 -10.47
CA LYS A 26 0.72 6.19 -10.94
C LYS A 26 1.09 5.18 -9.88
N ILE A 27 1.56 4.03 -10.32
CA ILE A 27 2.11 3.01 -9.43
C ILE A 27 3.31 2.40 -10.11
N PHE A 28 4.44 2.38 -9.42
CA PHE A 28 5.61 1.65 -9.91
C PHE A 28 6.45 1.14 -8.75
N CYS A 29 7.29 0.16 -9.05
CA CYS A 29 8.15 -0.47 -8.06
C CYS A 29 9.60 -0.22 -8.48
N PRO A 30 10.27 0.79 -7.88
CA PRO A 30 11.65 1.12 -8.27
C PRO A 30 12.64 -0.01 -7.99
N SER A 31 12.33 -0.86 -7.02
CA SER A 31 13.14 -2.03 -6.69
C SER A 31 12.25 -3.15 -6.24
N SER A 32 12.84 -4.31 -5.92
CA SER A 32 12.07 -5.48 -5.45
C SER A 32 11.44 -5.26 -4.08
N ASP A 33 11.89 -4.25 -3.34
CA ASP A 33 11.42 -3.98 -1.97
C ASP A 33 10.68 -2.64 -1.85
N GLU A 34 10.38 -1.98 -2.95
CA GLU A 34 9.77 -0.66 -2.92
C GLU A 34 8.54 -0.57 -3.81
N VAL A 35 7.53 0.13 -3.31
CA VAL A 35 6.36 0.52 -4.09
C VAL A 35 6.22 2.03 -3.98
N LEU A 36 6.05 2.69 -5.11
CA LEU A 36 5.82 4.12 -5.15
C LEU A 36 4.45 4.37 -5.77
N ILE A 37 3.59 5.08 -5.03
CA ILE A 37 2.22 5.35 -5.46
C ILE A 37 2.05 6.85 -5.59
N GLY A 38 1.73 7.30 -6.80
CA GLY A 38 1.40 8.70 -7.05
C GLY A 38 -0.04 8.96 -6.71
N VAL A 39 -0.31 9.94 -5.85
CA VAL A 39 -1.66 10.29 -5.39
C VAL A 39 -1.91 11.76 -5.71
N TYR A 40 -3.04 12.04 -6.34
CA TYR A 40 -3.44 13.39 -6.71
C TYR A 40 -4.58 13.85 -5.80
N VAL A 41 -4.33 14.88 -5.00
CA VAL A 41 -5.29 15.41 -4.03
C VAL A 41 -5.43 16.91 -4.24
N SER A 42 -6.61 17.36 -4.64
CA SER A 42 -6.94 18.80 -4.73
C SER A 42 -5.88 19.62 -5.48
N GLY A 43 -5.41 19.10 -6.60
CA GLY A 43 -4.42 19.80 -7.43
C GLY A 43 -2.97 19.55 -7.02
N ILE A 44 -2.72 18.81 -5.97
CA ILE A 44 -1.37 18.53 -5.48
C ILE A 44 -1.04 17.07 -5.74
N LYS A 45 0.15 16.81 -6.27
CA LYS A 45 0.64 15.46 -6.50
C LYS A 45 1.55 15.04 -5.36
N TYR A 46 1.20 13.92 -4.74
CA TYR A 46 2.02 13.32 -3.69
C TYR A 46 2.60 12.00 -4.20
N ALA A 47 3.75 11.66 -3.71
CA ALA A 47 4.35 10.35 -3.96
C ALA A 47 4.47 9.61 -2.63
N LEU A 48 3.71 8.52 -2.50
CA LEU A 48 3.74 7.69 -1.30
C LEU A 48 4.78 6.59 -1.53
N ASN A 49 5.81 6.57 -0.72
CA ASN A 49 6.87 5.58 -0.81
C ASN A 49 6.68 4.52 0.26
N ILE A 50 6.62 3.27 -0.17
CA ILE A 50 6.54 2.11 0.71
C ILE A 50 7.80 1.29 0.48
N ASN A 51 8.63 1.18 1.50
CA ASN A 51 9.89 0.44 1.44
C ASN A 51 9.85 -0.67 2.48
N ILE A 52 10.04 -1.90 2.05
CA ILE A 52 10.00 -3.06 2.94
C ILE A 52 11.35 -3.76 3.05
N SER A 53 12.45 -3.10 2.67
CA SER A 53 13.77 -3.67 2.87
C SER A 53 14.05 -3.82 4.35
N SER A 54 14.75 -4.88 4.74
CA SER A 54 15.01 -5.17 6.16
C SER A 54 15.81 -4.07 6.85
N ALA A 55 16.62 -3.36 6.08
CA ALA A 55 17.47 -2.30 6.63
C ALA A 55 16.78 -0.94 6.72
N ASN A 56 15.72 -0.73 5.96
CA ASN A 56 15.14 0.61 5.82
C ASN A 56 13.62 0.57 5.56
N TYR A 57 12.93 -0.31 6.27
CA TYR A 57 11.49 -0.43 6.11
C TYR A 57 10.77 0.82 6.62
N ARG A 58 9.87 1.37 5.79
CA ARG A 58 9.14 2.59 6.14
C ARG A 58 8.02 2.86 5.13
N ILE A 59 7.13 3.75 5.53
CA ILE A 59 6.11 4.32 4.66
C ILE A 59 6.13 5.83 4.88
N ASN A 60 6.24 6.60 3.81
CA ASN A 60 6.32 8.06 3.92
C ASN A 60 6.00 8.72 2.59
N LEU A 61 5.73 10.02 2.65
CA LEU A 61 5.63 10.83 1.45
C LEU A 61 7.03 11.24 1.02
N THR A 62 7.28 11.25 -0.27
CA THR A 62 8.57 11.65 -0.82
C THR A 62 8.39 12.59 -1.99
N THR A 63 9.37 13.47 -2.16
CA THR A 63 9.45 14.31 -3.36
C THR A 63 10.49 13.78 -4.34
N ASN A 64 11.28 12.81 -3.90
CA ASN A 64 12.32 12.20 -4.73
C ASN A 64 11.74 11.02 -5.49
N THR A 65 11.73 11.11 -6.79
CA THR A 65 11.28 10.01 -7.62
C THR A 65 12.50 9.23 -8.12
N LYS A 66 12.38 7.91 -8.08
CA LYS A 66 13.41 7.03 -8.61
C LYS A 66 13.05 6.63 -10.03
N PRO A 67 14.02 6.33 -10.88
CA PRO A 67 13.71 5.90 -12.23
C PRO A 67 12.92 4.59 -12.23
N ASN A 68 11.95 4.49 -13.13
CA ASN A 68 11.20 3.27 -13.34
C ASN A 68 12.10 2.20 -13.95
N PRO A 69 11.98 0.95 -13.51
CA PRO A 69 12.63 -0.14 -14.23
C PRO A 69 11.98 -0.30 -15.61
N LEU A 70 12.73 -0.83 -16.55
CA LEU A 70 12.23 -1.04 -17.90
C LEU A 70 11.09 -2.04 -17.94
N VAL A 71 11.10 -3.00 -17.04
CA VAL A 71 10.06 -4.04 -16.95
C VAL A 71 9.43 -3.97 -15.57
N ALA A 72 8.11 -3.79 -15.54
CA ALA A 72 7.38 -3.78 -14.28
C ALA A 72 7.31 -5.19 -13.69
N SER A 73 7.44 -5.29 -12.36
CA SER A 73 7.27 -6.56 -11.68
C SER A 73 5.81 -7.02 -11.76
N ASN A 74 5.59 -8.32 -11.53
CA ASN A 74 4.24 -8.87 -11.54
C ASN A 74 3.34 -8.17 -10.51
N PHE A 75 3.87 -7.93 -9.31
CA PHE A 75 3.11 -7.25 -8.26
C PHE A 75 2.75 -5.82 -8.68
N CYS A 76 3.67 -5.12 -9.31
CA CYS A 76 3.42 -3.76 -9.80
C CYS A 76 2.28 -3.75 -10.83
N MET A 77 2.29 -4.69 -11.74
CA MET A 77 1.23 -4.81 -12.74
C MET A 77 -0.12 -5.12 -12.12
N VAL A 78 -0.12 -5.97 -11.10
CA VAL A 78 -1.35 -6.30 -10.35
C VAL A 78 -1.87 -5.05 -9.62
N LEU A 79 -1.00 -4.29 -8.97
CA LEU A 79 -1.42 -3.06 -8.33
C LEU A 79 -2.01 -2.06 -9.33
N ARG A 80 -1.37 -1.91 -10.48
CA ARG A 80 -1.89 -1.02 -11.52
C ARG A 80 -3.28 -1.45 -11.98
N LYS A 81 -3.47 -2.75 -12.17
CA LYS A 81 -4.74 -3.30 -12.63
C LYS A 81 -5.88 -2.97 -11.66
N TYR A 82 -5.64 -3.07 -10.37
CA TYR A 82 -6.70 -2.96 -9.37
C TYR A 82 -6.81 -1.57 -8.72
N LEU A 83 -5.72 -0.82 -8.66
CA LEU A 83 -5.69 0.42 -7.89
C LEU A 83 -5.61 1.71 -8.71
N LEU A 84 -5.20 1.65 -9.98
CA LEU A 84 -5.17 2.87 -10.80
C LEU A 84 -6.57 3.44 -10.94
N ASN A 85 -6.65 4.76 -10.81
CA ASN A 85 -7.90 5.52 -10.91
C ASN A 85 -8.88 5.28 -9.77
N THR A 86 -8.47 4.55 -8.73
CA THR A 86 -9.26 4.46 -7.49
C THR A 86 -8.95 5.63 -6.58
N ARG A 87 -9.71 5.77 -5.52
CA ARG A 87 -9.51 6.81 -4.52
C ARG A 87 -9.19 6.19 -3.18
N ILE A 88 -8.35 6.87 -2.41
CA ILE A 88 -8.05 6.44 -1.05
C ILE A 88 -9.22 6.86 -0.16
N SER A 89 -9.88 5.89 0.47
CA SER A 89 -10.99 6.19 1.38
C SER A 89 -10.52 6.42 2.80
N ARG A 90 -9.52 5.66 3.25
CA ARG A 90 -8.90 5.94 4.56
C ARG A 90 -7.59 5.18 4.71
N ILE A 91 -6.78 5.65 5.66
CA ILE A 91 -5.52 5.05 6.01
C ILE A 91 -5.50 4.93 7.53
N TYR A 92 -5.20 3.74 8.04
CA TYR A 92 -5.15 3.52 9.48
C TYR A 92 -4.13 2.46 9.83
N SER A 93 -3.79 2.38 11.11
CA SER A 93 -2.90 1.35 11.63
C SER A 93 -3.67 0.40 12.54
N LEU A 94 -3.18 -0.83 12.66
CA LEU A 94 -3.81 -1.85 13.51
C LEU A 94 -3.16 -1.84 14.89
N GLY A 95 -3.83 -1.22 15.86
CA GLY A 95 -3.36 -1.16 17.23
C GLY A 95 -1.99 -0.56 17.37
N LEU A 96 -1.12 -1.20 18.13
CA LEU A 96 0.28 -0.79 18.30
C LEU A 96 1.22 -1.55 17.37
N GLU A 97 0.69 -2.37 16.50
CA GLU A 97 1.49 -3.12 15.55
C GLU A 97 1.94 -2.21 14.41
N ARG A 98 3.03 -2.57 13.76
CA ARG A 98 3.58 -1.81 12.65
C ARG A 98 2.94 -2.22 11.34
N VAL A 99 1.62 -2.13 11.31
CA VAL A 99 0.81 -2.51 10.15
C VAL A 99 -0.03 -1.32 9.74
N VAL A 100 0.09 -0.95 8.47
CA VAL A 100 -0.68 0.16 7.90
C VAL A 100 -1.65 -0.41 6.89
N VAL A 101 -2.91 0.01 6.98
CA VAL A 101 -3.95 -0.40 6.04
C VAL A 101 -4.37 0.83 5.23
N ILE A 102 -4.34 0.70 3.91
CA ILE A 102 -4.82 1.72 3.00
C ILE A 102 -6.03 1.15 2.28
N GLU A 103 -7.20 1.77 2.47
CA GLU A 103 -8.42 1.35 1.79
C GLU A 103 -8.67 2.22 0.57
N PHE A 104 -8.99 1.56 -0.53
CA PHE A 104 -9.26 2.20 -1.81
C PHE A 104 -10.69 1.92 -2.22
N GLU A 105 -11.34 2.91 -2.80
CA GLU A 105 -12.69 2.78 -3.32
C GLU A 105 -12.66 2.98 -4.82
N ASP A 106 -13.45 2.18 -5.52
CA ASP A 106 -13.66 2.34 -6.94
C ASP A 106 -15.16 2.27 -7.20
N LEU A 107 -15.63 3.09 -8.11
CA LEU A 107 -17.03 3.10 -8.52
C LEU A 107 -17.09 2.47 -9.90
N ASP A 108 -17.69 1.31 -10.01
CA ASP A 108 -17.80 0.64 -11.29
C ASP A 108 -18.92 1.26 -12.13
N MET A 109 -19.08 0.77 -13.35
CA MET A 109 -20.07 1.29 -14.29
C MET A 109 -21.51 1.06 -13.87
N SER A 110 -21.74 0.20 -12.89
CA SER A 110 -23.07 -0.10 -12.35
C SER A 110 -23.38 0.70 -11.10
N ASP A 111 -22.55 1.70 -10.78
CA ASP A 111 -22.65 2.51 -9.57
C ASP A 111 -22.46 1.68 -8.28
N ASN A 112 -21.80 0.55 -8.38
CA ASN A 112 -21.45 -0.26 -7.22
C ASN A 112 -20.05 0.10 -6.74
N PHE A 113 -19.91 0.32 -5.44
CA PHE A 113 -18.60 0.56 -4.85
C PHE A 113 -17.88 -0.76 -4.66
N THR A 114 -16.65 -0.81 -5.09
CA THR A 114 -15.76 -1.91 -4.77
C THR A 114 -14.63 -1.37 -3.92
N THR A 115 -14.21 -2.15 -2.94
CA THR A 115 -13.17 -1.74 -2.00
C THR A 115 -11.99 -2.70 -2.12
N LYS A 116 -10.80 -2.13 -2.11
CA LYS A 116 -9.56 -2.91 -2.04
C LYS A 116 -8.76 -2.41 -0.86
N LYS A 117 -7.92 -3.26 -0.30
CA LYS A 117 -7.06 -2.89 0.80
C LYS A 117 -5.62 -3.23 0.47
N LEU A 118 -4.73 -2.32 0.80
CA LEU A 118 -3.29 -2.57 0.72
C LEU A 118 -2.77 -2.61 2.14
N ILE A 119 -2.24 -3.75 2.54
CA ILE A 119 -1.72 -3.96 3.88
C ILE A 119 -0.21 -3.84 3.82
N VAL A 120 0.35 -2.94 4.58
CA VAL A 120 1.79 -2.72 4.66
C VAL A 120 2.27 -3.17 6.04
N GLU A 121 3.05 -4.24 6.06
CA GLU A 121 3.62 -4.78 7.29
C GLU A 121 5.07 -4.33 7.38
N LEU A 122 5.40 -3.57 8.42
CA LEU A 122 6.73 -2.98 8.61
C LEU A 122 7.43 -3.66 9.78
N MET A 123 7.86 -4.89 9.56
CA MET A 123 8.40 -5.76 10.61
C MET A 123 9.81 -6.26 10.26
N GLY A 124 10.69 -5.35 9.87
CA GLY A 124 12.07 -5.71 9.54
C GLY A 124 12.15 -6.67 8.37
N LYS A 125 12.81 -7.80 8.56
CA LYS A 125 12.95 -8.78 7.48
C LYS A 125 11.64 -9.49 7.12
N HIS A 126 10.62 -9.35 7.96
CA HIS A 126 9.30 -9.92 7.69
C HIS A 126 8.33 -8.90 7.11
N SER A 127 8.83 -7.75 6.68
CA SER A 127 8.00 -6.71 6.07
C SER A 127 7.43 -7.18 4.75
N ASN A 128 6.21 -6.75 4.45
CA ASN A 128 5.54 -7.13 3.20
C ASN A 128 4.50 -6.09 2.81
N VAL A 129 4.05 -6.16 1.57
CA VAL A 129 2.92 -5.37 1.06
C VAL A 129 1.97 -6.36 0.43
N ILE A 130 0.72 -6.36 0.89
CA ILE A 130 -0.28 -7.35 0.51
C ILE A 130 -1.52 -6.65 -0.01
N LEU A 131 -2.00 -7.06 -1.17
CA LEU A 131 -3.23 -6.54 -1.75
C LEU A 131 -4.39 -7.48 -1.46
N LEU A 132 -5.44 -6.96 -0.85
CA LEU A 132 -6.66 -7.70 -0.54
C LEU A 132 -7.84 -7.17 -1.35
N ASP A 133 -8.80 -8.05 -1.63
CA ASP A 133 -10.05 -7.64 -2.24
C ASP A 133 -11.06 -7.21 -1.16
N ASP A 134 -12.30 -6.97 -1.58
CA ASP A 134 -13.36 -6.51 -0.67
C ASP A 134 -13.81 -7.58 0.34
N CYS A 135 -13.45 -8.83 0.11
CA CYS A 135 -13.74 -9.95 1.02
C CYS A 135 -12.52 -10.30 1.87
N ASP A 136 -11.49 -9.47 1.86
CA ASP A 136 -10.22 -9.68 2.58
C ASP A 136 -9.46 -10.92 2.10
N ILE A 137 -9.67 -11.30 0.85
CA ILE A 137 -8.93 -12.39 0.23
C ILE A 137 -7.69 -11.83 -0.45
N ILE A 138 -6.55 -12.46 -0.24
CA ILE A 138 -5.28 -12.00 -0.79
C ILE A 138 -5.29 -12.16 -2.31
N ILE A 139 -5.11 -11.04 -3.00
CA ILE A 139 -4.97 -11.03 -4.46
C ILE A 139 -3.52 -11.28 -4.83
N ASN A 140 -2.59 -10.58 -4.17
CA ASN A 140 -1.16 -10.74 -4.44
C ASN A 140 -0.37 -10.09 -3.31
N SER A 141 0.94 -10.34 -3.27
CA SER A 141 1.84 -9.74 -2.30
C SER A 141 3.18 -9.46 -2.94
N LEU A 142 3.90 -8.45 -2.41
CA LEU A 142 5.22 -8.09 -2.92
C LEU A 142 6.24 -9.19 -2.65
N ARG A 143 6.19 -9.78 -1.46
CA ARG A 143 6.99 -10.93 -1.11
C ARG A 143 6.11 -12.16 -1.05
N HIS A 144 6.68 -13.28 -1.46
CA HIS A 144 5.94 -14.53 -1.45
C HIS A 144 5.51 -14.88 -0.03
N LEU A 145 4.22 -15.16 0.15
CA LEU A 145 3.66 -15.47 1.45
C LEU A 145 3.59 -16.97 1.67
N TYR A 146 4.26 -17.44 2.72
CA TYR A 146 4.09 -18.82 3.19
C TYR A 146 3.16 -18.86 4.40
N THR A 147 3.30 -17.86 5.29
CA THR A 147 2.42 -17.72 6.44
C THR A 147 2.02 -16.28 6.59
N CYS A 148 0.83 -16.04 7.11
CA CYS A 148 0.34 -14.72 7.42
C CYS A 148 0.01 -14.64 8.89
N LEU A 149 0.64 -13.71 9.61
CA LEU A 149 0.46 -13.58 11.04
C LEU A 149 -0.81 -12.84 11.42
N LEU A 150 -1.35 -12.04 10.51
CA LEU A 150 -2.47 -11.15 10.82
C LEU A 150 -3.80 -11.66 10.32
N TYR A 151 -3.79 -12.48 9.30
CA TYR A 151 -5.00 -13.11 8.81
C TYR A 151 -4.68 -14.49 8.35
N THR A 152 -5.63 -15.36 8.56
CA THR A 152 -5.55 -16.68 8.01
C THR A 152 -6.12 -16.62 6.62
N SER A 153 -5.44 -17.24 5.67
CA SER A 153 -6.00 -17.38 4.35
C SER A 153 -7.29 -18.16 4.45
N PRO A 154 -8.39 -17.66 3.90
CA PRO A 154 -9.68 -18.32 4.04
C PRO A 154 -9.76 -19.63 3.30
N SER A 155 -8.87 -19.92 2.39
CA SER A 155 -8.86 -21.20 1.73
C SER A 155 -7.44 -21.68 1.55
N PRO A 156 -7.22 -22.97 1.67
CA PRO A 156 -5.94 -23.54 1.32
C PRO A 156 -5.71 -23.34 -0.17
N ARG A 157 -4.54 -23.05 -0.45
CA ARG A 157 -4.25 -22.77 -1.84
C ARG A 157 -3.45 -23.82 -2.40
#